data_c6db25d277abbe1ce88a1ab3ac4864be
#
_entry.id   c6db25d277abbe1ce88a1ab3ac4864be
#
_cell.length_a   1.000
_cell.length_b   1.000
_cell.length_c   1.000
_cell.angle_alpha   90.00
_cell.angle_beta   90.00
_cell.angle_gamma   90.00
#
_symmetry.space_group_name_H-M   'P 1'
#
loop_
_entity.id
_entity.type
_entity.pdbx_description
1 polymer ?
#
loop_
_entity_poly.entity_id
_entity_poly.type
_entity_poly.pdbx_seq_one_letter_code
_entity_poly.pdbx_strand_id
1 'polypeptide(L)'
;MDMTEGNCMESRVEAPEGSYGRVRHRSAEHEATKDELKCPKRNGRPREPRAMTAVGVAGVALLVAVLVPLVLISAYNHSYADDWHYGVWAHLALQRTGNIGVALITALQQAGNAWFDWQGTYSAIFLMALEPSVFGEQFYVIAAPLVLASLIAGTLFFTHVVMVELLGAERGAWVGLSCVTVAVQLLLQPSPVEGIFWFNSAVYYTTYHAAALALLGCVARIADPGRRTVPRGAKIWACVLAVFVAGGNFVTALVVAEVMTCALVVLIARRRRASSDVLAPFGLLIVGLALSLAAPGNEVRQQTQFPEDSAGVVGTVVKSSLAAFQYLEEWSGGLVLLLVVLAAVIAVRVCARAAERGWRFPAPALVAAGSVALFATSFTPTFWAEGTVGPGRVQNCRFDLFVVLVVLNVFWFCGWVAARRRELGAGSTRGHVMTAQHVGITAGLVVLVFACVVGSMATDKDMGEELSSVSAARSIISGQAAAYDAQVKDRLATIEASTADELCVPFYTNVPHVLLMGDIRDNMDNYINYRLCQWYGKKSIVAYQRLPAPWRAAS
;
A
#
# COMPACT_ATOMS: atom_id res chain seq x y z
N MET A 1 2.67 -35.38 -62.76
CA MET A 1 2.77 -36.88 -62.78
C MET A 1 2.00 -37.27 -61.53
N ASP A 2 0.77 -37.42 -61.75
CA ASP A 2 -0.12 -38.56 -61.94
C ASP A 2 -0.39 -39.29 -60.65
N MET A 3 -1.61 -39.09 -60.11
CA MET A 3 -2.82 -39.95 -60.26
C MET A 3 -2.61 -41.36 -59.70
N THR A 4 -3.46 -41.84 -58.80
CA THR A 4 -4.84 -42.37 -58.89
C THR A 4 -5.26 -42.90 -57.53
N GLU A 5 -6.41 -42.56 -57.00
CA GLU A 5 -7.75 -43.21 -57.01
C GLU A 5 -7.78 -44.70 -56.61
N GLY A 6 -8.79 -45.03 -55.76
CA GLY A 6 -9.36 -46.36 -55.52
C GLY A 6 -9.95 -46.52 -54.14
N ASN A 7 -11.12 -46.23 -53.87
CA ASN A 7 -12.46 -46.77 -54.03
C ASN A 7 -12.82 -47.99 -53.14
N CYS A 8 -13.89 -47.78 -52.34
CA CYS A 8 -14.98 -48.67 -51.91
C CYS A 8 -14.74 -50.12 -51.47
N MET A 9 -15.29 -50.49 -50.33
CA MET A 9 -16.28 -51.58 -50.28
C MET A 9 -17.11 -51.56 -49.00
N GLU A 10 -18.42 -51.46 -49.20
CA GLU A 10 -19.48 -51.79 -48.26
C GLU A 10 -19.51 -53.31 -47.99
N SER A 11 -19.87 -53.70 -46.78
CA SER A 11 -20.54 -55.00 -46.56
C SER A 11 -21.62 -54.89 -45.51
N ARG A 12 -22.88 -54.98 -46.01
CA ARG A 12 -24.08 -55.35 -45.29
C ARG A 12 -23.96 -56.77 -44.79
N VAL A 13 -24.49 -57.03 -43.56
CA VAL A 13 -25.03 -58.35 -43.21
C VAL A 13 -26.34 -58.15 -42.47
N GLU A 14 -27.32 -58.92 -42.91
CA GLU A 14 -28.72 -58.90 -42.61
C GLU A 14 -29.08 -59.53 -41.24
N ALA A 15 -30.27 -59.17 -40.76
CA ALA A 15 -30.97 -59.73 -39.61
C ALA A 15 -31.55 -61.13 -39.83
N PRO A 16 -32.03 -61.81 -38.80
CA PRO A 16 -33.24 -62.59 -38.98
C PRO A 16 -34.36 -62.16 -37.98
N GLU A 17 -35.56 -62.24 -38.55
CA GLU A 17 -36.87 -62.06 -37.94
C GLU A 17 -37.26 -63.20 -36.95
N GLY A 18 -38.14 -62.88 -36.02
CA GLY A 18 -38.88 -63.85 -35.19
C GLY A 18 -39.85 -63.15 -34.26
N SER A 19 -40.93 -62.93 -34.59
CA SER A 19 -42.38 -63.24 -34.51
C SER A 19 -43.01 -63.32 -33.11
N TYR A 20 -44.13 -62.56 -33.00
CA TYR A 20 -45.37 -62.73 -32.20
C TYR A 20 -45.43 -62.38 -30.70
N GLY A 21 -46.36 -61.42 -30.46
CA GLY A 21 -46.90 -61.16 -29.13
C GLY A 21 -47.78 -59.92 -29.08
N ARG A 22 -48.95 -59.91 -29.65
CA ARG A 22 -49.96 -58.84 -29.59
C ARG A 22 -50.69 -58.86 -28.22
N VAL A 23 -50.39 -57.89 -27.36
CA VAL A 23 -51.27 -57.60 -26.22
C VAL A 23 -51.75 -56.16 -26.34
N ARG A 24 -53.10 -56.04 -26.50
CA ARG A 24 -53.84 -54.79 -26.41
C ARG A 24 -53.82 -54.29 -24.95
N HIS A 25 -53.39 -53.07 -24.69
CA HIS A 25 -53.81 -52.35 -23.52
C HIS A 25 -54.27 -50.93 -23.84
N ARG A 26 -55.39 -50.62 -23.27
CA ARG A 26 -56.25 -49.44 -23.29
C ARG A 26 -55.52 -48.10 -23.21
N SER A 27 -56.03 -47.20 -24.03
CA SER A 27 -55.87 -45.75 -23.92
C SER A 27 -56.29 -45.28 -22.52
N ALA A 28 -55.41 -44.65 -21.78
CA ALA A 28 -55.70 -43.75 -20.71
C ALA A 28 -55.14 -42.41 -21.10
N GLU A 29 -56.02 -41.51 -21.53
CA GLU A 29 -55.70 -40.08 -21.66
C GLU A 29 -55.35 -39.57 -20.28
N HIS A 30 -54.02 -39.22 -20.12
CA HIS A 30 -53.59 -38.38 -19.03
C HIS A 30 -53.37 -36.99 -19.61
N GLU A 31 -54.25 -36.08 -19.28
CA GLU A 31 -54.03 -34.64 -19.33
C GLU A 31 -52.73 -34.31 -18.61
N ALA A 32 -51.67 -34.08 -19.39
CA ALA A 32 -50.46 -33.47 -18.87
C ALA A 32 -50.76 -32.00 -18.67
N THR A 33 -51.08 -31.64 -17.43
CA THR A 33 -51.03 -30.27 -16.93
C THR A 33 -49.70 -29.66 -17.33
N LYS A 34 -49.76 -28.56 -18.09
CA LYS A 34 -48.65 -27.63 -18.33
C LYS A 34 -48.22 -27.01 -17.00
N ASP A 35 -47.43 -27.72 -16.22
CA ASP A 35 -46.63 -27.10 -15.21
C ASP A 35 -45.49 -26.36 -15.93
N GLU A 36 -45.70 -25.05 -16.04
CA GLU A 36 -44.67 -24.11 -16.46
C GLU A 36 -43.38 -24.41 -15.68
N LEU A 37 -42.35 -24.84 -16.37
CA LEU A 37 -40.97 -24.80 -15.91
C LEU A 37 -40.61 -23.34 -15.56
N LYS A 38 -41.02 -22.89 -14.36
CA LYS A 38 -40.53 -21.69 -13.75
C LYS A 38 -39.02 -21.87 -13.57
N CYS A 39 -38.23 -21.33 -14.49
CA CYS A 39 -36.82 -21.07 -14.24
C CYS A 39 -36.67 -20.54 -12.82
N PRO A 40 -35.82 -21.15 -11.97
CA PRO A 40 -35.59 -20.63 -10.63
C PRO A 40 -35.11 -19.19 -10.77
N LYS A 41 -35.95 -18.23 -10.32
CA LYS A 41 -35.60 -16.83 -10.20
C LYS A 41 -34.22 -16.80 -9.53
N ARG A 42 -33.22 -16.23 -10.22
CA ARG A 42 -31.89 -15.96 -9.75
C ARG A 42 -31.97 -15.40 -8.34
N ASN A 43 -31.82 -16.29 -7.33
CA ASN A 43 -31.94 -15.96 -5.93
C ASN A 43 -31.11 -14.74 -5.67
N GLY A 44 -31.72 -13.64 -5.26
CA GLY A 44 -31.06 -12.43 -4.85
C GLY A 44 -29.96 -12.79 -3.84
N ARG A 45 -28.79 -12.20 -3.97
CA ARG A 45 -27.70 -12.38 -2.99
C ARG A 45 -28.29 -12.25 -1.59
N PRO A 46 -28.02 -13.19 -0.66
CA PRO A 46 -28.53 -13.10 0.69
C PRO A 46 -28.18 -11.72 1.25
N ARG A 47 -29.20 -11.04 1.83
CA ARG A 47 -28.98 -9.71 2.45
C ARG A 47 -27.92 -9.85 3.52
N GLU A 48 -26.93 -8.96 3.47
CA GLU A 48 -25.89 -8.89 4.48
C GLU A 48 -26.49 -8.61 5.86
N PRO A 49 -26.01 -9.27 6.93
CA PRO A 49 -26.50 -8.99 8.27
C PRO A 49 -26.29 -7.51 8.64
N ARG A 50 -27.32 -6.85 9.11
CA ARG A 50 -27.28 -5.41 9.49
C ARG A 50 -26.10 -5.07 10.42
N ALA A 51 -25.76 -5.98 11.33
CA ALA A 51 -24.64 -5.81 12.24
C ALA A 51 -23.28 -5.71 11.52
N MET A 52 -23.08 -6.48 10.43
CA MET A 52 -21.85 -6.38 9.64
C MET A 52 -21.80 -5.09 8.83
N THR A 53 -22.92 -4.66 8.27
CA THR A 53 -23.01 -3.34 7.62
C THR A 53 -22.68 -2.22 8.60
N ALA A 54 -23.14 -2.29 9.85
CA ALA A 54 -22.82 -1.30 10.89
C ALA A 54 -21.30 -1.24 11.19
N VAL A 55 -20.59 -2.38 11.22
CA VAL A 55 -19.12 -2.41 11.35
C VAL A 55 -18.45 -1.69 10.19
N GLY A 56 -18.91 -1.93 8.96
CA GLY A 56 -18.42 -1.22 7.78
C GLY A 56 -18.62 0.28 7.88
N VAL A 57 -19.82 0.73 8.26
CA VAL A 57 -20.13 2.16 8.44
C VAL A 57 -19.27 2.78 9.53
N ALA A 58 -19.10 2.12 10.68
CA ALA A 58 -18.27 2.62 11.77
C ALA A 58 -16.79 2.75 11.37
N GLY A 59 -16.24 1.75 10.65
CA GLY A 59 -14.87 1.82 10.12
C GLY A 59 -14.69 2.96 9.11
N VAL A 60 -15.64 3.17 8.20
CA VAL A 60 -15.61 4.30 7.26
C VAL A 60 -15.69 5.63 8.00
N ALA A 61 -16.58 5.76 8.98
CA ALA A 61 -16.69 6.99 9.78
C ALA A 61 -15.39 7.33 10.51
N LEU A 62 -14.72 6.31 11.09
CA LEU A 62 -13.42 6.49 11.73
C LEU A 62 -12.36 6.93 10.71
N LEU A 63 -12.27 6.25 9.57
CA LEU A 63 -11.31 6.62 8.53
C LEU A 63 -11.55 8.04 8.01
N VAL A 64 -12.80 8.44 7.79
CA VAL A 64 -13.16 9.81 7.38
C VAL A 64 -12.73 10.82 8.44
N ALA A 65 -12.95 10.53 9.73
CA ALA A 65 -12.51 11.40 10.82
C ALA A 65 -10.98 11.58 10.85
N VAL A 66 -10.23 10.54 10.52
CA VAL A 66 -8.76 10.60 10.39
C VAL A 66 -8.33 11.35 9.12
N LEU A 67 -9.01 11.14 8.00
CA LEU A 67 -8.62 11.73 6.70
C LEU A 67 -8.95 13.23 6.60
N VAL A 68 -10.06 13.67 7.18
CA VAL A 68 -10.51 15.07 7.01
C VAL A 68 -9.44 16.09 7.42
N PRO A 69 -8.80 16.01 8.59
CA PRO A 69 -7.74 16.95 8.94
C PRO A 69 -6.52 16.85 8.01
N LEU A 70 -6.13 15.63 7.59
CA LEU A 70 -4.98 15.43 6.70
C LEU A 70 -5.21 16.01 5.30
N VAL A 71 -6.43 15.88 4.79
CA VAL A 71 -6.81 16.46 3.50
C VAL A 71 -6.96 17.99 3.60
N LEU A 72 -7.55 18.50 4.67
CA LEU A 72 -7.72 19.95 4.84
C LEU A 72 -6.39 20.68 5.00
N ILE A 73 -5.44 20.12 5.77
CA ILE A 73 -4.12 20.73 5.94
C ILE A 73 -3.28 20.71 4.66
N SER A 74 -3.59 19.82 3.68
CA SER A 74 -2.90 19.78 2.38
C SER A 74 -3.01 21.09 1.60
N ALA A 75 -4.02 21.94 1.89
CA ALA A 75 -4.15 23.27 1.30
C ALA A 75 -3.01 24.24 1.71
N TYR A 76 -2.27 23.89 2.75
CA TYR A 76 -1.14 24.66 3.29
C TYR A 76 0.21 23.96 3.06
N ASN A 77 0.22 22.89 2.23
CA ASN A 77 1.40 22.12 1.92
C ASN A 77 2.15 22.70 0.70
N HIS A 78 3.49 22.69 0.75
CA HIS A 78 4.35 23.29 -0.26
C HIS A 78 5.49 22.35 -0.66
N SER A 79 6.04 22.56 -1.86
CA SER A 79 7.21 21.84 -2.35
C SER A 79 8.45 22.10 -1.48
N TYR A 80 9.30 21.06 -1.35
CA TYR A 80 10.39 21.07 -0.39
C TYR A 80 11.54 20.15 -0.79
N ALA A 81 12.76 20.61 -0.61
CA ALA A 81 13.99 19.81 -0.70
C ALA A 81 14.13 18.97 -1.99
N ASP A 82 13.90 17.66 -1.90
CA ASP A 82 14.05 16.74 -3.02
C ASP A 82 13.00 16.96 -4.12
N ASP A 83 11.87 17.60 -3.82
CA ASP A 83 10.88 17.97 -4.84
C ASP A 83 11.56 18.89 -5.87
N TRP A 84 12.29 19.88 -5.42
CA TRP A 84 13.08 20.74 -6.32
C TRP A 84 14.21 20.00 -7.02
N HIS A 85 14.87 19.06 -6.33
CA HIS A 85 15.98 18.30 -6.92
C HIS A 85 15.52 17.44 -8.10
N TYR A 86 14.47 16.65 -7.90
CA TYR A 86 13.97 15.75 -8.93
C TYR A 86 13.10 16.48 -9.96
N GLY A 87 12.33 17.50 -9.56
CA GLY A 87 11.40 18.23 -10.42
C GLY A 87 12.07 19.26 -11.34
N VAL A 88 13.23 19.81 -10.99
CA VAL A 88 13.81 21.01 -11.63
C VAL A 88 13.92 20.90 -13.15
N TRP A 89 14.37 19.79 -13.69
CA TRP A 89 14.57 19.67 -15.14
C TRP A 89 13.26 19.60 -15.93
N ALA A 90 12.28 18.86 -15.41
CA ALA A 90 10.95 18.82 -16.00
C ALA A 90 10.25 20.18 -15.89
N HIS A 91 10.40 20.87 -14.74
CA HIS A 91 9.90 22.23 -14.53
C HIS A 91 10.48 23.23 -15.53
N LEU A 92 11.80 23.30 -15.67
CA LEU A 92 12.46 24.19 -16.63
C LEU A 92 12.10 23.83 -18.08
N ALA A 93 11.95 22.56 -18.41
CA ALA A 93 11.52 22.12 -19.74
C ALA A 93 10.08 22.58 -20.03
N LEU A 94 9.18 22.47 -19.05
CA LEU A 94 7.80 22.95 -19.16
C LEU A 94 7.75 24.47 -19.29
N GLN A 95 8.49 25.22 -18.48
CA GLN A 95 8.56 26.68 -18.56
C GLN A 95 9.05 27.17 -19.92
N ARG A 96 10.08 26.52 -20.49
CA ARG A 96 10.67 26.94 -21.78
C ARG A 96 9.78 26.61 -22.98
N THR A 97 9.04 25.53 -22.93
CA THR A 97 8.32 24.99 -24.09
C THR A 97 6.80 25.08 -24.01
N GLY A 98 6.25 25.22 -22.81
CA GLY A 98 4.80 25.13 -22.55
C GLY A 98 4.23 23.73 -22.85
N ASN A 99 5.07 22.69 -23.05
CA ASN A 99 4.65 21.39 -23.55
C ASN A 99 4.87 20.30 -22.50
N ILE A 100 3.77 19.76 -21.98
CA ILE A 100 3.79 18.66 -20.99
C ILE A 100 4.50 17.41 -21.54
N GLY A 101 4.40 17.10 -22.83
CA GLY A 101 5.10 15.98 -23.45
C GLY A 101 6.62 16.11 -23.35
N VAL A 102 7.16 17.33 -23.47
CA VAL A 102 8.59 17.59 -23.26
C VAL A 102 8.98 17.38 -21.80
N ALA A 103 8.16 17.85 -20.86
CA ALA A 103 8.41 17.61 -19.42
C ALA A 103 8.42 16.11 -19.08
N LEU A 104 7.48 15.33 -19.63
CA LEU A 104 7.45 13.86 -19.46
C LEU A 104 8.71 13.18 -20.03
N ILE A 105 9.16 13.59 -21.23
CA ILE A 105 10.38 13.04 -21.83
C ILE A 105 11.59 13.42 -20.97
N THR A 106 11.66 14.65 -20.46
CA THR A 106 12.72 15.11 -19.57
C THR A 106 12.76 14.30 -18.27
N ALA A 107 11.59 13.99 -17.69
CA ALA A 107 11.50 13.13 -16.49
C ALA A 107 12.02 11.70 -16.77
N LEU A 108 11.72 11.14 -17.95
CA LEU A 108 12.27 9.83 -18.36
C LEU A 108 13.80 9.89 -18.53
N GLN A 109 14.31 10.95 -19.16
CA GLN A 109 15.75 11.16 -19.31
C GLN A 109 16.43 11.29 -17.95
N GLN A 110 15.81 12.01 -17.00
CA GLN A 110 16.33 12.14 -15.65
C GLN A 110 16.38 10.79 -14.91
N ALA A 111 15.36 9.94 -15.06
CA ALA A 111 15.39 8.59 -14.51
C ALA A 111 16.53 7.75 -15.10
N GLY A 112 16.80 7.92 -16.40
CA GLY A 112 17.93 7.28 -17.08
C GLY A 112 19.28 7.81 -16.59
N ASN A 113 19.45 9.11 -16.44
CA ASN A 113 20.69 9.72 -15.93
C ASN A 113 20.96 9.29 -14.49
N ALA A 114 19.93 9.38 -13.62
CA ALA A 114 20.08 8.98 -12.23
C ALA A 114 20.45 7.50 -12.05
N TRP A 115 20.12 6.63 -12.99
CA TRP A 115 20.55 5.25 -12.98
C TRP A 115 22.10 5.12 -13.06
N PHE A 116 22.78 6.04 -13.77
CA PHE A 116 24.23 6.10 -13.84
C PHE A 116 24.86 6.89 -12.69
N ASP A 117 24.22 8.00 -12.28
CA ASP A 117 24.87 9.03 -11.47
C ASP A 117 24.43 9.02 -9.98
N TRP A 118 23.30 8.35 -9.65
CA TRP A 118 22.71 8.47 -8.32
C TRP A 118 22.13 7.19 -7.73
N GLN A 119 21.10 6.59 -8.36
CA GLN A 119 20.44 5.37 -7.87
C GLN A 119 19.61 4.68 -8.95
N GLY A 120 19.46 3.35 -8.83
CA GLY A 120 18.79 2.53 -9.83
C GLY A 120 17.27 2.48 -9.76
N THR A 121 16.62 3.26 -8.91
CA THR A 121 15.16 3.20 -8.65
C THR A 121 14.35 3.93 -9.73
N TYR A 122 14.37 3.41 -10.95
CA TYR A 122 13.92 4.06 -12.19
C TYR A 122 12.47 4.55 -12.17
N SER A 123 11.53 3.75 -11.68
CA SER A 123 10.11 4.15 -11.66
C SER A 123 9.81 5.20 -10.60
N ALA A 124 10.53 5.16 -9.48
CA ALA A 124 10.39 6.15 -8.43
C ALA A 124 10.93 7.51 -8.86
N ILE A 125 12.13 7.57 -9.46
CA ILE A 125 12.72 8.83 -9.95
C ILE A 125 11.84 9.45 -11.02
N PHE A 126 11.26 8.65 -11.90
CA PHE A 126 10.31 9.15 -12.90
C PHE A 126 9.10 9.85 -12.24
N LEU A 127 8.51 9.26 -11.18
CA LEU A 127 7.40 9.90 -10.45
C LEU A 127 7.86 11.15 -9.69
N MET A 128 9.01 11.09 -9.05
CA MET A 128 9.61 12.22 -8.32
C MET A 128 9.90 13.41 -9.24
N ALA A 129 10.36 13.14 -10.46
CA ALA A 129 10.61 14.17 -11.47
C ALA A 129 9.34 14.84 -12.01
N LEU A 130 8.17 14.29 -11.71
CA LEU A 130 6.84 14.81 -12.08
C LEU A 130 6.03 15.20 -10.84
N GLU A 131 6.71 15.57 -9.76
CA GLU A 131 6.03 16.05 -8.57
C GLU A 131 5.14 17.27 -8.91
N PRO A 132 4.04 17.50 -8.15
CA PRO A 132 3.00 18.44 -8.57
C PRO A 132 3.47 19.89 -8.81
N SER A 133 4.48 20.39 -8.08
CA SER A 133 4.95 21.77 -8.25
C SER A 133 5.70 22.01 -9.57
N VAL A 134 6.10 20.96 -10.28
CA VAL A 134 6.60 21.04 -11.67
C VAL A 134 5.61 21.78 -12.58
N PHE A 135 4.31 21.60 -12.34
CA PHE A 135 3.21 22.21 -13.09
C PHE A 135 2.76 23.55 -12.51
N GLY A 136 3.30 23.94 -11.37
CA GLY A 136 3.04 25.16 -10.61
C GLY A 136 2.82 24.86 -9.12
N GLU A 137 3.35 25.70 -8.24
CA GLU A 137 3.30 25.51 -6.79
C GLU A 137 1.87 25.29 -6.26
N GLN A 138 0.88 25.96 -6.86
CA GLN A 138 -0.53 25.79 -6.50
C GLN A 138 -1.07 24.36 -6.67
N PHE A 139 -0.42 23.53 -7.48
CA PHE A 139 -0.81 22.13 -7.66
C PHE A 139 -0.24 21.20 -6.59
N TYR A 140 0.67 21.71 -5.76
CA TYR A 140 1.26 20.88 -4.70
C TYR A 140 0.21 20.42 -3.65
N VAL A 141 -0.91 21.15 -3.54
CA VAL A 141 -2.06 20.75 -2.71
C VAL A 141 -2.59 19.34 -3.01
N ILE A 142 -2.38 18.80 -4.21
CA ILE A 142 -2.84 17.46 -4.59
C ILE A 142 -1.88 16.34 -4.15
N ALA A 143 -0.66 16.68 -3.73
CA ALA A 143 0.38 15.71 -3.38
C ALA A 143 -0.08 14.72 -2.31
N ALA A 144 -0.45 15.21 -1.13
CA ALA A 144 -0.94 14.37 -0.04
C ALA A 144 -2.25 13.61 -0.38
N PRO A 145 -3.29 14.22 -0.97
CA PRO A 145 -4.47 13.48 -1.44
C PRO A 145 -4.17 12.32 -2.38
N LEU A 146 -3.22 12.46 -3.31
CA LEU A 146 -2.82 11.36 -4.21
C LEU A 146 -2.19 10.19 -3.45
N VAL A 147 -1.29 10.48 -2.51
CA VAL A 147 -0.64 9.47 -1.66
C VAL A 147 -1.68 8.75 -0.78
N LEU A 148 -2.55 9.50 -0.11
CA LEU A 148 -3.63 8.96 0.73
C LEU A 148 -4.58 8.07 -0.09
N ALA A 149 -4.99 8.52 -1.28
CA ALA A 149 -5.83 7.74 -2.17
C ALA A 149 -5.16 6.44 -2.62
N SER A 150 -3.84 6.47 -2.91
CA SER A 150 -3.08 5.28 -3.28
C SER A 150 -3.06 4.24 -2.16
N LEU A 151 -2.79 4.66 -0.91
CA LEU A 151 -2.76 3.78 0.26
C LEU A 151 -4.14 3.13 0.50
N ILE A 152 -5.19 3.92 0.47
CA ILE A 152 -6.57 3.44 0.63
C ILE A 152 -6.91 2.44 -0.49
N ALA A 153 -6.64 2.78 -1.74
CA ALA A 153 -6.98 1.92 -2.89
C ALA A 153 -6.21 0.60 -2.85
N GLY A 154 -4.90 0.61 -2.59
CA GLY A 154 -4.06 -0.57 -2.49
C GLY A 154 -4.51 -1.50 -1.37
N THR A 155 -4.76 -0.94 -0.17
CA THR A 155 -5.23 -1.69 1.00
C THR A 155 -6.63 -2.28 0.77
N LEU A 156 -7.59 -1.49 0.29
CA LEU A 156 -8.95 -1.98 0.01
C LEU A 156 -8.95 -3.05 -1.08
N PHE A 157 -8.15 -2.89 -2.13
CA PHE A 157 -8.06 -3.89 -3.19
C PHE A 157 -7.48 -5.21 -2.67
N PHE A 158 -6.34 -5.18 -1.99
CA PHE A 158 -5.69 -6.37 -1.43
C PHE A 158 -6.61 -7.10 -0.46
N THR A 159 -7.15 -6.37 0.51
CA THR A 159 -8.03 -6.96 1.52
C THR A 159 -9.35 -7.46 0.93
N HIS A 160 -9.89 -6.81 -0.12
CA HIS A 160 -11.05 -7.32 -0.86
C HIS A 160 -10.76 -8.70 -1.47
N VAL A 161 -9.63 -8.83 -2.15
CA VAL A 161 -9.25 -10.12 -2.74
C VAL A 161 -9.11 -11.19 -1.67
N VAL A 162 -8.37 -10.91 -0.60
CA VAL A 162 -8.12 -11.89 0.45
C VAL A 162 -9.41 -12.20 1.25
N MET A 163 -10.08 -11.18 1.76
CA MET A 163 -11.21 -11.40 2.68
C MET A 163 -12.48 -11.81 1.95
N VAL A 164 -12.84 -11.12 0.84
CA VAL A 164 -14.13 -11.33 0.18
C VAL A 164 -14.03 -12.44 -0.87
N GLU A 165 -13.04 -12.38 -1.77
CA GLU A 165 -12.95 -13.36 -2.87
C GLU A 165 -12.46 -14.71 -2.37
N LEU A 166 -11.38 -14.75 -1.58
CA LEU A 166 -10.79 -16.00 -1.10
C LEU A 166 -11.49 -16.54 0.14
N LEU A 167 -11.61 -15.75 1.20
CA LEU A 167 -12.17 -16.20 2.48
C LEU A 167 -13.69 -16.04 2.58
N GLY A 168 -14.35 -15.28 1.69
CA GLY A 168 -15.79 -15.10 1.62
C GLY A 168 -16.40 -14.33 2.78
N ALA A 169 -15.68 -13.30 3.24
CA ALA A 169 -16.15 -12.37 4.24
C ALA A 169 -17.36 -11.56 3.74
N GLU A 170 -18.17 -11.09 4.67
CA GLU A 170 -19.17 -10.06 4.42
C GLU A 170 -18.48 -8.73 4.05
N ARG A 171 -19.15 -7.94 3.19
CA ARG A 171 -18.60 -6.65 2.75
C ARG A 171 -18.35 -5.68 3.91
N GLY A 172 -19.26 -5.61 4.87
CA GLY A 172 -19.10 -4.76 6.03
C GLY A 172 -17.93 -5.15 6.92
N ALA A 173 -17.65 -6.46 7.08
CA ALA A 173 -16.46 -6.94 7.77
C ALA A 173 -15.17 -6.53 7.04
N TRP A 174 -15.14 -6.69 5.72
CA TRP A 174 -14.02 -6.26 4.88
C TRP A 174 -13.80 -4.74 4.96
N VAL A 175 -14.83 -3.93 4.67
CA VAL A 175 -14.72 -2.46 4.69
C VAL A 175 -14.31 -1.97 6.07
N GLY A 176 -14.97 -2.47 7.13
CA GLY A 176 -14.70 -2.04 8.50
C GLY A 176 -13.26 -2.30 8.93
N LEU A 177 -12.76 -3.54 8.75
CA LEU A 177 -11.39 -3.87 9.10
C LEU A 177 -10.37 -3.09 8.26
N SER A 178 -10.59 -3.01 6.94
CA SER A 178 -9.67 -2.31 6.05
C SER A 178 -9.58 -0.82 6.38
N CYS A 179 -10.71 -0.17 6.64
CA CYS A 179 -10.74 1.25 7.02
C CYS A 179 -10.04 1.50 8.37
N VAL A 180 -10.24 0.63 9.36
CA VAL A 180 -9.52 0.76 10.64
C VAL A 180 -8.03 0.49 10.48
N THR A 181 -7.63 -0.47 9.63
CA THR A 181 -6.22 -0.73 9.31
C THR A 181 -5.55 0.51 8.72
N VAL A 182 -6.16 1.13 7.71
CA VAL A 182 -5.65 2.38 7.12
C VAL A 182 -5.64 3.53 8.15
N ALA A 183 -6.67 3.63 8.99
CA ALA A 183 -6.71 4.65 10.05
C ALA A 183 -5.54 4.50 11.04
N VAL A 184 -5.19 3.26 11.44
CA VAL A 184 -4.03 2.99 12.29
C VAL A 184 -2.73 3.36 11.58
N GLN A 185 -2.56 2.95 10.31
CA GLN A 185 -1.38 3.29 9.51
C GLN A 185 -1.19 4.81 9.42
N LEU A 186 -2.25 5.56 9.18
CA LEU A 186 -2.18 7.02 9.08
C LEU A 186 -1.96 7.70 10.43
N LEU A 187 -2.69 7.31 11.48
CA LEU A 187 -2.61 7.95 12.81
C LEU A 187 -1.24 7.80 13.47
N LEU A 188 -0.66 6.60 13.38
CA LEU A 188 0.57 6.22 14.07
C LEU A 188 1.79 6.22 13.14
N GLN A 189 1.72 6.90 12.02
CA GLN A 189 2.83 6.97 11.08
C GLN A 189 4.06 7.61 11.75
N PRO A 190 5.24 6.94 11.81
CA PRO A 190 6.43 7.44 12.49
C PRO A 190 6.90 8.82 12.04
N SER A 191 6.73 9.15 10.76
CA SER A 191 7.04 10.47 10.21
C SER A 191 5.96 10.91 9.22
N PRO A 192 4.91 11.62 9.67
CA PRO A 192 3.81 12.06 8.79
C PRO A 192 4.25 12.98 7.66
N VAL A 193 5.23 13.85 7.91
CA VAL A 193 5.81 14.72 6.86
C VAL A 193 6.33 13.87 5.71
N GLU A 194 7.18 12.89 6.01
CA GLU A 194 7.83 12.04 5.03
C GLU A 194 6.91 11.00 4.39
N GLY A 195 5.82 10.63 5.08
CA GLY A 195 4.92 9.58 4.62
C GLY A 195 3.68 10.07 3.89
N ILE A 196 3.31 11.37 4.06
CA ILE A 196 2.07 11.92 3.52
C ILE A 196 2.31 13.22 2.73
N PHE A 197 3.04 14.18 3.32
CA PHE A 197 3.04 15.57 2.87
C PHE A 197 4.23 15.93 1.98
N TRP A 198 5.41 15.42 2.24
CA TRP A 198 6.58 15.58 1.35
C TRP A 198 6.48 14.58 0.20
N PHE A 199 6.09 15.08 -0.99
CA PHE A 199 5.70 14.24 -2.13
C PHE A 199 6.77 13.21 -2.51
N ASN A 200 8.01 13.63 -2.69
CA ASN A 200 9.07 12.72 -3.15
C ASN A 200 9.35 11.59 -2.16
N SER A 201 9.26 11.86 -0.88
CA SER A 201 9.33 10.82 0.15
C SER A 201 8.08 9.94 0.18
N ALA A 202 6.90 10.57 0.23
CA ALA A 202 5.63 9.87 0.38
C ALA A 202 5.30 8.98 -0.83
N VAL A 203 5.54 9.46 -2.05
CA VAL A 203 5.35 8.64 -3.25
C VAL A 203 6.32 7.46 -3.28
N TYR A 204 7.56 7.65 -2.84
CA TYR A 204 8.60 6.63 -2.85
C TYR A 204 8.36 5.48 -1.87
N TYR A 205 7.71 5.72 -0.74
CA TYR A 205 7.46 4.71 0.28
C TYR A 205 5.98 4.33 0.39
N THR A 206 5.09 5.26 0.70
CA THR A 206 3.66 4.97 0.95
C THR A 206 2.94 4.50 -0.31
N THR A 207 3.16 5.16 -1.46
CA THR A 207 2.54 4.73 -2.73
C THR A 207 3.11 3.40 -3.22
N TYR A 208 4.41 3.12 -3.00
CA TYR A 208 5.00 1.81 -3.34
C TYR A 208 4.51 0.69 -2.42
N HIS A 209 4.27 0.96 -1.14
CA HIS A 209 3.57 0.02 -0.26
C HIS A 209 2.17 -0.32 -0.79
N ALA A 210 1.40 0.68 -1.21
CA ALA A 210 0.09 0.49 -1.82
C ALA A 210 0.16 -0.34 -3.12
N ALA A 211 1.14 -0.06 -3.98
CA ALA A 211 1.38 -0.82 -5.21
C ALA A 211 1.80 -2.27 -4.93
N ALA A 212 2.60 -2.49 -3.90
CA ALA A 212 2.97 -3.83 -3.43
C ALA A 212 1.75 -4.63 -2.98
N LEU A 213 0.86 -4.02 -2.18
CA LEU A 213 -0.40 -4.65 -1.79
C LEU A 213 -1.27 -4.97 -3.01
N ALA A 214 -1.35 -4.06 -3.98
CA ALA A 214 -2.08 -4.30 -5.22
C ALA A 214 -1.48 -5.45 -6.05
N LEU A 215 -0.15 -5.52 -6.15
CA LEU A 215 0.55 -6.64 -6.80
C LEU A 215 0.25 -7.96 -6.09
N LEU A 216 0.41 -8.02 -4.77
CA LEU A 216 0.12 -9.21 -3.97
C LEU A 216 -1.36 -9.61 -4.07
N GLY A 217 -2.28 -8.65 -4.16
CA GLY A 217 -3.70 -8.90 -4.44
C GLY A 217 -3.92 -9.54 -5.81
N CYS A 218 -3.25 -9.06 -6.85
CA CYS A 218 -3.29 -9.70 -8.18
C CYS A 218 -2.73 -11.13 -8.14
N VAL A 219 -1.59 -11.34 -7.48
CA VAL A 219 -0.98 -12.67 -7.31
C VAL A 219 -1.90 -13.61 -6.53
N ALA A 220 -2.51 -13.15 -5.44
CA ALA A 220 -3.47 -13.93 -4.67
C ALA A 220 -4.70 -14.33 -5.51
N ARG A 221 -5.18 -13.44 -6.38
CA ARG A 221 -6.29 -13.71 -7.31
C ARG A 221 -5.89 -14.70 -8.41
N ILE A 222 -4.63 -14.68 -8.88
CA ILE A 222 -4.08 -15.66 -9.82
C ILE A 222 -3.97 -17.04 -9.15
N ALA A 223 -3.51 -17.07 -7.90
CA ALA A 223 -3.28 -18.28 -7.12
C ALA A 223 -4.56 -18.92 -6.54
N ASP A 224 -5.74 -18.30 -6.69
CA ASP A 224 -7.00 -18.78 -6.14
C ASP A 224 -7.34 -20.21 -6.59
N PRO A 225 -7.35 -21.18 -5.67
CA PRO A 225 -7.62 -22.58 -6.00
C PRO A 225 -9.06 -22.85 -6.45
N GLY A 226 -9.99 -21.94 -6.15
CA GLY A 226 -11.40 -22.05 -6.53
C GLY A 226 -11.69 -21.64 -7.98
N ARG A 227 -10.74 -20.98 -8.65
CA ARG A 227 -10.91 -20.51 -10.01
C ARG A 227 -10.43 -21.53 -11.05
N ARG A 228 -11.27 -21.79 -12.05
CA ARG A 228 -10.91 -22.64 -13.21
C ARG A 228 -10.04 -21.89 -14.22
N THR A 229 -10.21 -20.58 -14.34
CA THR A 229 -9.49 -19.71 -15.28
C THR A 229 -8.99 -18.47 -14.55
N VAL A 230 -7.74 -18.10 -14.82
CA VAL A 230 -7.12 -16.90 -14.25
C VAL A 230 -7.58 -15.66 -15.03
N PRO A 231 -8.07 -14.60 -14.37
CA PRO A 231 -8.49 -13.39 -15.05
C PRO A 231 -7.31 -12.72 -15.79
N ARG A 232 -7.47 -12.44 -17.09
CA ARG A 232 -6.43 -11.77 -17.88
C ARG A 232 -5.99 -10.43 -17.29
N GLY A 233 -6.94 -9.64 -16.79
CA GLY A 233 -6.64 -8.37 -16.13
C GLY A 233 -5.73 -8.53 -14.91
N ALA A 234 -5.91 -9.57 -14.09
CA ALA A 234 -5.04 -9.82 -12.95
C ALA A 234 -3.60 -10.13 -13.38
N LYS A 235 -3.41 -10.89 -14.47
CA LYS A 235 -2.06 -11.18 -15.01
C LYS A 235 -1.38 -9.92 -15.55
N ILE A 236 -2.10 -9.12 -16.34
CA ILE A 236 -1.56 -7.87 -16.92
C ILE A 236 -1.16 -6.91 -15.80
N TRP A 237 -2.06 -6.65 -14.85
CA TRP A 237 -1.76 -5.75 -13.75
C TRP A 237 -0.67 -6.28 -12.82
N ALA A 238 -0.59 -7.61 -12.59
CA ALA A 238 0.53 -8.18 -11.85
C ALA A 238 1.88 -7.92 -12.54
N CYS A 239 1.96 -8.05 -13.87
CA CYS A 239 3.18 -7.76 -14.62
C CYS A 239 3.54 -6.26 -14.58
N VAL A 240 2.55 -5.37 -14.78
CA VAL A 240 2.76 -3.91 -14.74
C VAL A 240 3.23 -3.47 -13.36
N LEU A 241 2.54 -3.93 -12.31
CA LEU A 241 2.89 -3.60 -10.93
C LEU A 241 4.24 -4.21 -10.50
N ALA A 242 4.59 -5.39 -11.02
CA ALA A 242 5.89 -6.01 -10.75
C ALA A 242 7.05 -5.14 -11.27
N VAL A 243 6.96 -4.64 -12.51
CA VAL A 243 7.95 -3.72 -13.09
C VAL A 243 7.98 -2.41 -12.32
N PHE A 244 6.81 -1.88 -11.95
CA PHE A 244 6.70 -0.64 -11.18
C PHE A 244 7.35 -0.77 -9.80
N VAL A 245 7.01 -1.82 -9.03
CA VAL A 245 7.54 -2.05 -7.67
C VAL A 245 9.04 -2.32 -7.69
N ALA A 246 9.54 -3.04 -8.70
CA ALA A 246 10.97 -3.34 -8.87
C ALA A 246 11.84 -2.08 -9.05
N GLY A 247 11.29 -1.03 -9.67
CA GLY A 247 11.95 0.27 -9.84
C GLY A 247 11.70 1.25 -8.70
N GLY A 248 11.12 0.79 -7.58
CA GLY A 248 10.86 1.56 -6.38
C GLY A 248 11.93 1.43 -5.31
N ASN A 249 11.54 1.67 -4.05
CA ASN A 249 12.49 1.52 -2.94
C ASN A 249 12.85 0.04 -2.70
N PHE A 250 14.10 -0.20 -2.33
CA PHE A 250 14.64 -1.54 -2.15
C PHE A 250 13.97 -2.32 -1.00
N VAL A 251 13.48 -1.64 0.04
CA VAL A 251 12.79 -2.28 1.17
C VAL A 251 11.50 -2.95 0.70
N THR A 252 10.64 -2.20 0.00
CA THR A 252 9.37 -2.72 -0.52
C THR A 252 9.61 -3.80 -1.59
N ALA A 253 10.55 -3.57 -2.52
CA ALA A 253 10.84 -4.51 -3.59
C ALA A 253 11.39 -5.84 -3.05
N LEU A 254 12.28 -5.82 -2.05
CA LEU A 254 12.82 -7.00 -1.38
C LEU A 254 11.70 -7.80 -0.69
N VAL A 255 10.90 -7.15 0.15
CA VAL A 255 9.77 -7.78 0.86
C VAL A 255 8.81 -8.46 -0.12
N VAL A 256 8.46 -7.79 -1.21
CA VAL A 256 7.58 -8.37 -2.24
C VAL A 256 8.23 -9.56 -2.94
N ALA A 257 9.53 -9.48 -3.25
CA ALA A 257 10.27 -10.58 -3.87
C ALA A 257 10.29 -11.82 -2.96
N GLU A 258 10.52 -11.63 -1.66
CA GLU A 258 10.48 -12.71 -0.66
C GLU A 258 9.08 -13.35 -0.55
N VAL A 259 8.03 -12.54 -0.44
CA VAL A 259 6.64 -13.03 -0.38
C VAL A 259 6.27 -13.78 -1.67
N MET A 260 6.61 -13.24 -2.83
CA MET A 260 6.32 -13.90 -4.12
C MET A 260 7.14 -15.19 -4.29
N THR A 261 8.38 -15.23 -3.80
CA THR A 261 9.21 -16.45 -3.77
C THR A 261 8.54 -17.52 -2.93
N CYS A 262 8.12 -17.20 -1.71
CA CYS A 262 7.38 -18.13 -0.85
C CYS A 262 6.09 -18.63 -1.51
N ALA A 263 5.32 -17.73 -2.11
CA ALA A 263 4.10 -18.08 -2.82
C ALA A 263 4.38 -19.03 -4.00
N LEU A 264 5.39 -18.75 -4.81
CA LEU A 264 5.77 -19.57 -5.96
C LEU A 264 6.25 -20.95 -5.51
N VAL A 265 7.10 -21.05 -4.49
CA VAL A 265 7.55 -22.31 -3.90
C VAL A 265 6.36 -23.18 -3.46
N VAL A 266 5.39 -22.58 -2.74
CA VAL A 266 4.17 -23.28 -2.30
C VAL A 266 3.33 -23.75 -3.50
N LEU A 267 3.16 -22.93 -4.53
CA LEU A 267 2.40 -23.27 -5.74
C LEU A 267 3.06 -24.42 -6.51
N ILE A 268 4.38 -24.40 -6.66
CA ILE A 268 5.16 -25.47 -7.32
C ILE A 268 5.08 -26.77 -6.50
N ALA A 269 5.33 -26.70 -5.20
CA ALA A 269 5.28 -27.87 -4.32
C ALA A 269 3.89 -28.53 -4.31
N ARG A 270 2.84 -27.74 -4.47
CA ARG A 270 1.46 -28.24 -4.60
C ARG A 270 1.04 -28.56 -6.02
N ARG A 271 1.96 -28.51 -6.99
CA ARG A 271 1.74 -28.78 -8.42
C ARG A 271 0.55 -28.00 -9.00
N ARG A 272 0.38 -26.74 -8.61
CA ARG A 272 -0.70 -25.86 -9.07
C ARG A 272 -0.37 -25.28 -10.44
N ARG A 273 -1.33 -25.30 -11.39
CA ARG A 273 -1.17 -24.64 -12.70
C ARG A 273 -0.89 -23.13 -12.59
N ALA A 274 -1.42 -22.51 -11.54
CA ALA A 274 -1.19 -21.09 -11.26
C ALA A 274 0.30 -20.73 -11.08
N SER A 275 1.20 -21.68 -10.84
CA SER A 275 2.64 -21.41 -10.75
C SER A 275 3.18 -20.80 -12.04
N SER A 276 2.76 -21.27 -13.22
CA SER A 276 3.17 -20.72 -14.51
C SER A 276 2.66 -19.31 -14.75
N ASP A 277 1.49 -18.97 -14.22
CA ASP A 277 0.89 -17.66 -14.35
C ASP A 277 1.51 -16.62 -13.40
N VAL A 278 2.04 -17.06 -12.25
CA VAL A 278 2.78 -16.21 -11.28
C VAL A 278 4.23 -16.03 -11.70
N LEU A 279 4.80 -16.97 -12.47
CA LEU A 279 6.20 -16.93 -12.90
C LEU A 279 6.54 -15.68 -13.73
N ALA A 280 5.64 -15.22 -14.59
CA ALA A 280 5.87 -14.04 -15.43
C ALA A 280 6.00 -12.75 -14.60
N PRO A 281 5.05 -12.36 -13.74
CA PRO A 281 5.21 -11.17 -12.89
C PRO A 281 6.37 -11.33 -11.89
N PHE A 282 6.64 -12.54 -11.38
CA PHE A 282 7.80 -12.79 -10.52
C PHE A 282 9.11 -12.56 -11.29
N GLY A 283 9.25 -13.12 -12.49
CA GLY A 283 10.43 -12.92 -13.34
C GLY A 283 10.67 -11.43 -13.67
N LEU A 284 9.60 -10.68 -14.00
CA LEU A 284 9.68 -9.24 -14.22
C LEU A 284 10.11 -8.47 -12.96
N LEU A 285 9.61 -8.85 -11.78
CA LEU A 285 10.03 -8.26 -10.52
C LEU A 285 11.53 -8.49 -10.27
N ILE A 286 11.99 -9.75 -10.43
CA ILE A 286 13.41 -10.09 -10.19
C ILE A 286 14.34 -9.41 -11.21
N VAL A 287 13.96 -9.40 -12.49
CA VAL A 287 14.76 -8.73 -13.54
C VAL A 287 14.80 -7.21 -13.28
N GLY A 288 13.65 -6.60 -12.98
CA GLY A 288 13.61 -5.17 -12.66
C GLY A 288 14.39 -4.81 -11.39
N LEU A 289 14.31 -5.64 -10.34
CA LEU A 289 15.09 -5.46 -9.11
C LEU A 289 16.60 -5.65 -9.37
N ALA A 290 16.98 -6.65 -10.15
CA ALA A 290 18.38 -6.84 -10.56
C ALA A 290 18.90 -5.64 -11.36
N LEU A 291 18.09 -5.09 -12.27
CA LEU A 291 18.41 -3.87 -13.02
C LEU A 291 18.59 -2.68 -12.06
N SER A 292 17.70 -2.50 -11.07
CA SER A 292 17.81 -1.44 -10.08
C SER A 292 19.08 -1.59 -9.22
N LEU A 293 19.41 -2.81 -8.78
CA LEU A 293 20.60 -3.08 -7.98
C LEU A 293 21.91 -2.93 -8.76
N ALA A 294 21.91 -3.27 -10.05
CA ALA A 294 23.08 -3.19 -10.93
C ALA A 294 23.41 -1.76 -11.39
N ALA A 295 22.61 -0.76 -10.99
CA ALA A 295 22.84 0.63 -11.40
C ALA A 295 24.19 1.17 -10.85
N PRO A 296 25.10 1.69 -11.70
CA PRO A 296 26.35 2.31 -11.25
C PRO A 296 26.14 3.45 -10.25
N GLY A 297 25.03 4.19 -10.39
CA GLY A 297 24.66 5.27 -9.49
C GLY A 297 24.51 4.84 -8.03
N ASN A 298 24.16 3.58 -7.74
CA ASN A 298 24.11 3.07 -6.36
C ASN A 298 25.50 3.12 -5.69
N GLU A 299 26.56 2.77 -6.44
CA GLU A 299 27.93 2.84 -5.94
C GLU A 299 28.37 4.30 -5.76
N VAL A 300 28.08 5.17 -6.73
CA VAL A 300 28.37 6.61 -6.63
C VAL A 300 27.70 7.19 -5.38
N ARG A 301 26.44 6.89 -5.15
CA ARG A 301 25.71 7.32 -3.95
C ARG A 301 26.32 6.76 -2.68
N GLN A 302 26.68 5.48 -2.65
CA GLN A 302 27.32 4.85 -1.49
C GLN A 302 28.64 5.55 -1.13
N GLN A 303 29.49 5.78 -2.12
CA GLN A 303 30.81 6.43 -1.90
C GLN A 303 30.71 7.90 -1.50
N THR A 304 29.70 8.63 -2.01
CA THR A 304 29.54 10.07 -1.75
C THR A 304 28.77 10.40 -0.48
N GLN A 305 27.75 9.58 -0.14
CA GLN A 305 26.85 9.88 0.99
C GLN A 305 27.16 9.03 2.23
N PHE A 306 27.67 7.80 2.04
CA PHE A 306 27.86 6.82 3.10
C PHE A 306 29.22 6.08 2.98
N PRO A 307 30.35 6.79 2.91
CA PRO A 307 31.65 6.20 2.55
C PRO A 307 32.17 5.17 3.57
N GLU A 308 31.73 5.24 4.83
CA GLU A 308 32.22 4.40 5.92
C GLU A 308 31.14 3.60 6.65
N ASP A 309 29.87 3.68 6.21
CA ASP A 309 28.72 3.32 7.05
C ASP A 309 28.22 1.88 6.88
N SER A 310 28.76 1.09 5.94
CA SER A 310 28.31 -0.29 5.74
C SER A 310 28.56 -1.18 6.97
N ALA A 311 27.50 -1.83 7.46
CA ALA A 311 27.60 -2.76 8.59
C ALA A 311 28.27 -4.11 8.23
N GLY A 312 28.56 -4.35 6.95
CA GLY A 312 28.99 -5.65 6.44
C GLY A 312 27.91 -6.73 6.59
N VAL A 313 28.13 -7.91 6.04
CA VAL A 313 27.11 -9.00 6.00
C VAL A 313 26.63 -9.40 7.40
N VAL A 314 27.56 -9.73 8.28
CA VAL A 314 27.23 -10.22 9.64
C VAL A 314 26.57 -9.11 10.47
N GLY A 315 27.14 -7.89 10.41
CA GLY A 315 26.60 -6.73 11.10
C GLY A 315 25.18 -6.40 10.63
N THR A 316 24.93 -6.45 9.33
CA THR A 316 23.60 -6.24 8.74
C THR A 316 22.57 -7.22 9.29
N VAL A 317 22.87 -8.53 9.29
CA VAL A 317 21.95 -9.54 9.79
C VAL A 317 21.66 -9.35 11.28
N VAL A 318 22.69 -9.14 12.10
CA VAL A 318 22.54 -8.97 13.55
C VAL A 318 21.77 -7.68 13.87
N LYS A 319 22.19 -6.54 13.31
CA LYS A 319 21.53 -5.24 13.55
C LYS A 319 20.09 -5.25 13.07
N SER A 320 19.79 -5.84 11.89
CA SER A 320 18.42 -5.95 11.37
C SER A 320 17.53 -6.78 12.26
N SER A 321 18.05 -7.90 12.80
CA SER A 321 17.29 -8.74 13.72
C SER A 321 17.00 -8.02 15.04
N LEU A 322 18.00 -7.36 15.62
CA LEU A 322 17.82 -6.59 16.86
C LEU A 322 16.83 -5.44 16.68
N ALA A 323 16.98 -4.67 15.59
CA ALA A 323 16.06 -3.58 15.28
C ALA A 323 14.62 -4.09 15.08
N ALA A 324 14.44 -5.23 14.41
CA ALA A 324 13.12 -5.81 14.25
C ALA A 324 12.44 -6.10 15.60
N PHE A 325 13.14 -6.69 16.56
CA PHE A 325 12.59 -6.94 17.89
C PHE A 325 12.28 -5.66 18.65
N GLN A 326 13.16 -4.66 18.58
CA GLN A 326 12.95 -3.36 19.20
C GLN A 326 11.69 -2.68 18.66
N TYR A 327 11.52 -2.61 17.34
CA TYR A 327 10.34 -2.00 16.74
C TYR A 327 9.05 -2.82 16.90
N LEU A 328 9.15 -4.16 16.98
CA LEU A 328 8.02 -4.99 17.35
C LEU A 328 7.51 -4.67 18.77
N GLU A 329 8.41 -4.45 19.73
CA GLU A 329 8.06 -4.03 21.08
C GLU A 329 7.44 -2.63 21.08
N GLU A 330 8.14 -1.64 20.48
CA GLU A 330 7.73 -0.24 20.42
C GLU A 330 6.34 -0.05 19.80
N TRP A 331 6.07 -0.74 18.68
CA TRP A 331 4.82 -0.55 17.93
C TRP A 331 3.66 -1.44 18.39
N SER A 332 3.89 -2.40 19.29
CA SER A 332 2.85 -3.33 19.76
C SER A 332 1.93 -2.77 20.85
N GLY A 333 1.86 -1.45 21.01
CA GLY A 333 1.05 -0.79 22.03
C GLY A 333 -0.32 -0.30 21.57
N GLY A 334 -1.11 0.16 22.52
CA GLY A 334 -2.28 1.06 22.38
C GLY A 334 -3.25 0.73 21.24
N LEU A 335 -3.27 1.58 20.23
CA LEU A 335 -4.21 1.48 19.11
C LEU A 335 -3.98 0.24 18.23
N VAL A 336 -2.73 -0.25 18.12
CA VAL A 336 -2.43 -1.50 17.40
C VAL A 336 -3.04 -2.69 18.11
N LEU A 337 -3.04 -2.71 19.45
CA LEU A 337 -3.70 -3.77 20.21
C LEU A 337 -5.22 -3.77 19.97
N LEU A 338 -5.86 -2.61 19.88
CA LEU A 338 -7.28 -2.52 19.52
C LEU A 338 -7.54 -3.04 18.09
N LEU A 339 -6.63 -2.78 17.14
CA LEU A 339 -6.70 -3.37 15.80
C LEU A 339 -6.59 -4.90 15.86
N VAL A 340 -5.70 -5.46 16.69
CA VAL A 340 -5.59 -6.92 16.91
C VAL A 340 -6.91 -7.50 17.42
N VAL A 341 -7.53 -6.85 18.41
CA VAL A 341 -8.83 -7.28 18.95
C VAL A 341 -9.92 -7.23 17.88
N LEU A 342 -10.01 -6.15 17.12
CA LEU A 342 -10.96 -6.01 16.02
C LEU A 342 -10.76 -7.09 14.95
N ALA A 343 -9.51 -7.29 14.54
CA ALA A 343 -9.14 -8.31 13.56
C ALA A 343 -9.51 -9.71 14.07
N ALA A 344 -9.25 -10.03 15.35
CA ALA A 344 -9.60 -11.32 15.94
C ALA A 344 -11.12 -11.55 15.98
N VAL A 345 -11.90 -10.55 16.40
CA VAL A 345 -13.36 -10.62 16.43
C VAL A 345 -13.95 -10.92 15.04
N ILE A 346 -13.44 -10.24 14.01
CA ILE A 346 -13.86 -10.45 12.62
C ILE A 346 -13.35 -11.80 12.10
N ALA A 347 -12.08 -12.14 12.36
CA ALA A 347 -11.43 -13.35 11.88
C ALA A 347 -12.12 -14.62 12.39
N VAL A 348 -12.55 -14.66 13.66
CA VAL A 348 -13.28 -15.83 14.23
C VAL A 348 -14.45 -16.23 13.32
N ARG A 349 -15.22 -15.27 12.82
CA ARG A 349 -16.36 -15.54 11.95
C ARG A 349 -15.96 -15.83 10.51
N VAL A 350 -15.08 -15.03 9.93
CA VAL A 350 -14.64 -15.16 8.54
C VAL A 350 -13.90 -16.49 8.35
N CYS A 351 -12.98 -16.81 9.24
CA CYS A 351 -12.16 -18.01 9.17
C CYS A 351 -12.97 -19.30 9.48
N ALA A 352 -13.98 -19.25 10.35
CA ALA A 352 -14.88 -20.37 10.56
C ALA A 352 -15.57 -20.78 9.25
N ARG A 353 -16.10 -19.80 8.50
CA ARG A 353 -16.72 -20.05 7.19
C ARG A 353 -15.70 -20.50 6.13
N ALA A 354 -14.49 -19.94 6.17
CA ALA A 354 -13.44 -20.37 5.27
C ALA A 354 -13.04 -21.83 5.55
N ALA A 355 -12.95 -22.24 6.83
CA ALA A 355 -12.71 -23.62 7.22
C ALA A 355 -13.83 -24.57 6.75
N GLU A 356 -15.10 -24.15 6.79
CA GLU A 356 -16.22 -24.91 6.22
C GLU A 356 -16.06 -25.15 4.71
N ARG A 357 -15.39 -24.25 3.99
CA ARG A 357 -15.06 -24.36 2.56
C ARG A 357 -13.77 -25.14 2.29
N GLY A 358 -13.12 -25.67 3.33
CA GLY A 358 -11.91 -26.49 3.22
C GLY A 358 -10.58 -25.76 3.38
N TRP A 359 -10.58 -24.48 3.75
CA TRP A 359 -9.35 -23.78 4.13
C TRP A 359 -8.76 -24.34 5.42
N ARG A 360 -7.44 -24.58 5.50
CA ARG A 360 -6.79 -25.26 6.61
C ARG A 360 -5.87 -24.41 7.46
N PHE A 361 -5.33 -23.31 6.95
CA PHE A 361 -4.40 -22.40 7.62
C PHE A 361 -3.26 -23.14 8.37
N PRO A 362 -2.42 -23.92 7.67
CA PRO A 362 -1.44 -24.79 8.32
C PRO A 362 -0.32 -24.00 9.00
N ALA A 363 0.33 -24.63 9.98
CA ALA A 363 1.59 -24.20 10.59
C ALA A 363 1.62 -22.71 11.05
N PRO A 364 0.73 -22.27 11.97
CA PRO A 364 0.67 -20.85 12.38
C PRO A 364 1.98 -20.35 12.99
N ALA A 365 2.72 -21.19 13.71
CA ALA A 365 4.03 -20.82 14.26
C ALA A 365 5.06 -20.52 13.16
N LEU A 366 5.03 -21.28 12.05
CA LEU A 366 5.92 -21.01 10.90
C LEU A 366 5.54 -19.71 10.19
N VAL A 367 4.24 -19.40 10.09
CA VAL A 367 3.78 -18.13 9.51
C VAL A 367 4.18 -16.96 10.41
N ALA A 368 4.06 -17.10 11.73
CA ALA A 368 4.50 -16.07 12.67
C ALA A 368 6.03 -15.85 12.59
N ALA A 369 6.82 -16.94 12.63
CA ALA A 369 8.27 -16.86 12.48
C ALA A 369 8.69 -16.27 11.13
N GLY A 370 8.02 -16.66 10.04
CA GLY A 370 8.22 -16.10 8.71
C GLY A 370 7.87 -14.60 8.64
N SER A 371 6.82 -14.18 9.34
CA SER A 371 6.45 -12.75 9.42
C SER A 371 7.51 -11.93 10.17
N VAL A 372 8.05 -12.46 11.27
CA VAL A 372 9.16 -11.81 12.01
C VAL A 372 10.42 -11.76 11.14
N ALA A 373 10.75 -12.84 10.43
CA ALA A 373 11.88 -12.87 9.51
C ALA A 373 11.71 -11.85 8.38
N LEU A 374 10.53 -11.81 7.74
CA LEU A 374 10.21 -10.85 6.69
C LEU A 374 10.28 -9.39 7.19
N PHE A 375 9.84 -9.14 8.43
CA PHE A 375 9.97 -7.83 9.05
C PHE A 375 11.44 -7.50 9.32
N ALA A 376 12.25 -8.44 9.79
CA ALA A 376 13.68 -8.24 10.01
C ALA A 376 14.45 -7.97 8.70
N THR A 377 14.11 -8.67 7.60
CA THR A 377 14.75 -8.43 6.30
C THR A 377 14.46 -7.04 5.74
N SER A 378 13.35 -6.40 6.13
CA SER A 378 13.04 -5.02 5.74
C SER A 378 14.08 -3.99 6.24
N PHE A 379 14.88 -4.32 7.26
CA PHE A 379 15.95 -3.47 7.78
C PHE A 379 17.28 -3.67 7.06
N THR A 380 17.45 -4.78 6.32
CA THR A 380 18.73 -5.11 5.70
C THR A 380 19.23 -4.07 4.68
N PRO A 381 18.39 -3.45 3.82
CA PRO A 381 18.89 -2.47 2.86
C PRO A 381 19.55 -1.25 3.50
N THR A 382 18.99 -0.73 4.61
CA THR A 382 19.52 0.45 5.29
C THR A 382 20.76 0.13 6.14
N PHE A 383 20.78 -0.99 6.86
CA PHE A 383 21.99 -1.40 7.58
C PHE A 383 23.14 -1.78 6.64
N TRP A 384 22.82 -2.33 5.46
CA TRP A 384 23.82 -2.59 4.43
C TRP A 384 24.41 -1.31 3.84
N ALA A 385 23.55 -0.35 3.47
CA ALA A 385 23.98 0.86 2.78
C ALA A 385 24.40 2.00 3.72
N GLU A 386 23.72 2.17 4.85
CA GLU A 386 23.82 3.36 5.71
C GLU A 386 24.30 3.02 7.13
N GLY A 387 24.45 1.74 7.47
CA GLY A 387 24.86 1.29 8.82
C GLY A 387 23.83 1.57 9.92
N THR A 388 22.69 2.18 9.61
CA THR A 388 21.65 2.64 10.52
C THR A 388 20.28 2.05 10.19
N VAL A 389 19.27 2.34 11.03
CA VAL A 389 17.87 1.98 10.74
C VAL A 389 17.28 2.78 9.58
N GLY A 390 17.94 3.86 9.16
CA GLY A 390 17.45 4.78 8.13
C GLY A 390 16.50 5.85 8.67
N PRO A 391 16.11 6.82 7.82
CA PRO A 391 15.26 7.95 8.18
C PRO A 391 13.80 7.54 8.41
N GLY A 392 12.97 8.49 8.90
CA GLY A 392 11.57 8.30 9.24
C GLY A 392 10.71 7.70 8.12
N ARG A 393 10.96 8.11 6.87
CA ARG A 393 10.27 7.58 5.69
C ARG A 393 10.40 6.07 5.50
N VAL A 394 11.55 5.51 5.88
CA VAL A 394 11.74 4.05 5.83
C VAL A 394 11.00 3.38 6.98
N GLN A 395 10.95 4.03 8.15
CA GLN A 395 10.16 3.53 9.29
C GLN A 395 8.67 3.51 8.97
N ASN A 396 8.14 4.51 8.24
CA ASN A 396 6.77 4.52 7.76
C ASN A 396 6.44 3.26 6.95
N CYS A 397 7.31 2.92 5.98
CA CYS A 397 7.13 1.73 5.14
C CYS A 397 7.16 0.43 5.97
N ARG A 398 8.04 0.34 6.97
CA ARG A 398 8.12 -0.81 7.89
C ARG A 398 6.92 -0.89 8.83
N PHE A 399 6.44 0.25 9.32
CA PHE A 399 5.23 0.32 10.12
C PHE A 399 4.01 -0.17 9.34
N ASP A 400 3.86 0.26 8.10
CA ASP A 400 2.81 -0.21 7.20
C ASP A 400 2.88 -1.74 6.98
N LEU A 401 4.09 -2.27 6.76
CA LEU A 401 4.32 -3.72 6.68
C LEU A 401 3.96 -4.43 7.99
N PHE A 402 4.40 -3.90 9.13
CA PHE A 402 4.11 -4.43 10.46
C PHE A 402 2.60 -4.56 10.70
N VAL A 403 1.82 -3.51 10.42
CA VAL A 403 0.36 -3.52 10.58
C VAL A 403 -0.29 -4.60 9.72
N VAL A 404 0.14 -4.77 8.47
CA VAL A 404 -0.36 -5.84 7.58
C VAL A 404 -0.01 -7.22 8.11
N LEU A 405 1.23 -7.43 8.59
CA LEU A 405 1.66 -8.70 9.16
C LEU A 405 0.92 -9.05 10.45
N VAL A 406 0.62 -8.06 11.30
CA VAL A 406 -0.21 -8.26 12.50
C VAL A 406 -1.59 -8.79 12.13
N VAL A 407 -2.30 -8.14 11.20
CA VAL A 407 -3.61 -8.59 10.75
C VAL A 407 -3.54 -9.99 10.12
N LEU A 408 -2.53 -10.24 9.28
CA LEU A 408 -2.31 -11.56 8.67
C LEU A 408 -2.17 -12.67 9.72
N ASN A 409 -1.32 -12.46 10.74
CA ASN A 409 -1.07 -13.46 11.79
C ASN A 409 -2.33 -13.73 12.62
N VAL A 410 -3.12 -12.70 12.93
CA VAL A 410 -4.40 -12.86 13.64
C VAL A 410 -5.37 -13.72 12.83
N PHE A 411 -5.54 -13.42 11.53
CA PHE A 411 -6.40 -14.21 10.66
C PHE A 411 -5.91 -15.65 10.50
N TRP A 412 -4.60 -15.83 10.34
CA TRP A 412 -4.02 -17.16 10.17
C TRP A 412 -4.20 -18.03 11.41
N PHE A 413 -3.95 -17.45 12.60
CA PHE A 413 -4.14 -18.15 13.87
C PHE A 413 -5.62 -18.52 14.12
N CYS A 414 -6.54 -17.57 13.95
CA CYS A 414 -7.98 -17.83 14.07
C CYS A 414 -8.45 -18.88 13.06
N GLY A 415 -7.90 -18.85 11.85
CA GLY A 415 -8.19 -19.82 10.80
C GLY A 415 -7.70 -21.22 11.14
N TRP A 416 -6.49 -21.33 11.69
CA TRP A 416 -5.96 -22.60 12.17
C TRP A 416 -6.82 -23.19 13.30
N VAL A 417 -7.21 -22.37 14.28
CA VAL A 417 -8.10 -22.81 15.37
C VAL A 417 -9.44 -23.30 14.81
N ALA A 418 -10.03 -22.57 13.86
CA ALA A 418 -11.30 -22.94 13.24
C ALA A 418 -11.20 -24.26 12.46
N ALA A 419 -10.14 -24.43 11.66
CA ALA A 419 -9.90 -25.64 10.90
C ALA A 419 -9.67 -26.86 11.82
N ARG A 420 -8.89 -26.68 12.90
CA ARG A 420 -8.58 -27.75 13.86
C ARG A 420 -9.81 -28.20 14.64
N ARG A 421 -10.65 -27.27 15.08
CA ARG A 421 -11.94 -27.62 15.74
C ARG A 421 -12.83 -28.44 14.83
N ARG A 422 -12.86 -28.11 13.53
CA ARG A 422 -13.62 -28.89 12.55
C ARG A 422 -13.08 -30.30 12.37
N GLU A 423 -11.75 -30.46 12.25
CA GLU A 423 -11.11 -31.78 12.14
C GLU A 423 -11.39 -32.69 13.34
N LEU A 424 -11.46 -32.13 14.54
CA LEU A 424 -11.73 -32.87 15.79
C LEU A 424 -13.23 -33.18 15.98
N GLY A 425 -14.09 -32.91 15.00
CA GLY A 425 -15.51 -33.19 15.10
C GLY A 425 -16.29 -32.29 16.06
N ALA A 426 -15.64 -31.33 16.70
CA ALA A 426 -16.25 -30.36 17.62
C ALA A 426 -17.21 -29.38 16.92
N GLY A 427 -17.32 -29.47 15.59
CA GLY A 427 -18.19 -28.60 14.78
C GLY A 427 -19.62 -29.07 14.61
N SER A 428 -19.98 -30.29 15.08
CA SER A 428 -21.34 -30.85 14.96
C SER A 428 -22.29 -30.41 16.08
N THR A 429 -21.77 -29.91 17.18
CA THR A 429 -22.60 -29.21 18.16
C THR A 429 -22.80 -27.78 17.67
N ARG A 430 -24.07 -27.37 17.45
CA ARG A 430 -24.52 -25.98 17.22
C ARG A 430 -24.07 -24.98 18.29
N GLY A 431 -22.97 -25.27 19.01
CA GLY A 431 -22.35 -24.49 20.06
C GLY A 431 -21.48 -23.40 19.49
N HIS A 432 -22.06 -22.18 19.35
CA HIS A 432 -21.37 -20.89 19.45
C HIS A 432 -20.35 -20.55 18.34
N VAL A 433 -20.69 -20.75 17.06
CA VAL A 433 -20.17 -19.82 16.04
C VAL A 433 -20.81 -18.47 16.39
N MET A 434 -20.00 -17.50 16.78
CA MET A 434 -20.50 -16.15 17.10
C MET A 434 -21.40 -15.69 15.95
N THR A 435 -22.65 -15.36 16.28
CA THR A 435 -23.59 -14.91 15.27
C THR A 435 -23.09 -13.60 14.65
N ALA A 436 -23.52 -13.26 13.45
CA ALA A 436 -23.21 -11.97 12.83
C ALA A 436 -23.53 -10.80 13.75
N GLN A 437 -24.56 -10.92 14.58
CA GLN A 437 -24.97 -9.90 15.53
C GLN A 437 -23.95 -9.74 16.67
N HIS A 438 -23.51 -10.84 17.29
CA HIS A 438 -22.49 -10.76 18.35
C HIS A 438 -21.17 -10.20 17.82
N VAL A 439 -20.68 -10.71 16.67
CA VAL A 439 -19.46 -10.17 16.04
C VAL A 439 -19.61 -8.68 15.71
N GLY A 440 -20.75 -8.29 15.15
CA GLY A 440 -21.02 -6.90 14.78
C GLY A 440 -21.08 -5.96 15.98
N ILE A 441 -21.75 -6.37 17.07
CA ILE A 441 -21.81 -5.59 18.30
C ILE A 441 -20.41 -5.44 18.92
N THR A 442 -19.67 -6.57 19.06
CA THR A 442 -18.33 -6.54 19.65
C THR A 442 -17.35 -5.72 18.79
N ALA A 443 -17.36 -5.89 17.46
CA ALA A 443 -16.53 -5.09 16.57
C ALA A 443 -16.91 -3.59 16.63
N GLY A 444 -18.19 -3.25 16.69
CA GLY A 444 -18.66 -1.89 16.86
C GLY A 444 -18.19 -1.27 18.18
N LEU A 445 -18.21 -2.03 19.28
CA LEU A 445 -17.68 -1.59 20.57
C LEU A 445 -16.16 -1.36 20.52
N VAL A 446 -15.42 -2.23 19.84
CA VAL A 446 -13.96 -2.04 19.67
C VAL A 446 -13.66 -0.77 18.89
N VAL A 447 -14.40 -0.49 17.81
CA VAL A 447 -14.25 0.77 17.04
C VAL A 447 -14.62 1.98 17.89
N LEU A 448 -15.65 1.89 18.72
CA LEU A 448 -16.01 2.96 19.64
C LEU A 448 -14.91 3.20 20.68
N VAL A 449 -14.38 2.14 21.30
CA VAL A 449 -13.26 2.24 22.24
C VAL A 449 -12.04 2.86 21.56
N PHE A 450 -11.75 2.45 20.32
CA PHE A 450 -10.68 3.05 19.51
C PHE A 450 -10.89 4.56 19.36
N ALA A 451 -12.07 5.00 18.97
CA ALA A 451 -12.39 6.42 18.83
C ALA A 451 -12.27 7.17 20.16
N CYS A 452 -12.71 6.56 21.28
CA CYS A 452 -12.56 7.15 22.61
C CYS A 452 -11.08 7.29 23.04
N VAL A 453 -10.24 6.28 22.75
CA VAL A 453 -8.80 6.32 23.05
C VAL A 453 -8.13 7.42 22.23
N VAL A 454 -8.39 7.50 20.92
CA VAL A 454 -7.88 8.61 20.08
C VAL A 454 -8.36 9.96 20.59
N GLY A 455 -9.63 10.07 20.97
CA GLY A 455 -10.18 11.29 21.58
C GLY A 455 -9.48 11.67 22.90
N SER A 456 -9.17 10.70 23.76
CA SER A 456 -8.42 10.92 25.00
C SER A 456 -6.99 11.37 24.72
N MET A 457 -6.27 10.69 23.82
CA MET A 457 -4.92 11.08 23.39
C MET A 457 -4.91 12.50 22.77
N ALA A 458 -5.97 12.85 22.04
CA ALA A 458 -6.12 14.17 21.43
C ALA A 458 -6.34 15.29 22.47
N THR A 459 -6.67 15.00 23.73
CA THR A 459 -6.75 16.02 24.79
C THR A 459 -5.39 16.31 25.43
N ASP A 460 -4.46 15.37 25.37
CA ASP A 460 -3.08 15.54 25.81
C ASP A 460 -2.26 16.26 24.73
N LYS A 461 -1.37 17.17 25.13
CA LYS A 461 -0.60 17.98 24.18
C LYS A 461 0.42 17.13 23.42
N ASP A 462 1.22 16.38 24.13
CA ASP A 462 2.35 15.64 23.58
C ASP A 462 1.86 14.41 22.79
N MET A 463 0.99 13.59 23.41
CA MET A 463 0.40 12.42 22.72
C MET A 463 -0.43 12.80 21.49
N GLY A 464 -1.11 13.97 21.53
CA GLY A 464 -1.88 14.43 20.38
C GLY A 464 -1.01 14.95 19.23
N GLU A 465 0.22 15.41 19.49
CA GLU A 465 1.17 15.77 18.43
C GLU A 465 1.73 14.54 17.71
N GLU A 466 1.86 13.40 18.39
CA GLU A 466 2.28 12.13 17.78
C GLU A 466 1.23 11.54 16.82
N LEU A 467 -0.06 11.89 17.00
CA LEU A 467 -1.13 11.46 16.12
C LEU A 467 -1.24 12.40 14.91
N SER A 468 -0.83 11.94 13.72
CA SER A 468 -0.75 12.75 12.50
C SER A 468 -2.00 13.60 12.21
N SER A 469 -3.19 12.98 12.31
CA SER A 469 -4.49 13.63 12.06
C SER A 469 -4.85 14.65 13.14
N VAL A 470 -4.52 14.39 14.41
CA VAL A 470 -4.76 15.30 15.53
C VAL A 470 -3.82 16.51 15.43
N SER A 471 -2.55 16.29 15.15
CA SER A 471 -1.55 17.34 14.91
C SER A 471 -1.97 18.24 13.75
N ALA A 472 -2.44 17.67 12.63
CA ALA A 472 -3.00 18.43 11.51
C ALA A 472 -4.21 19.27 11.92
N ALA A 473 -5.18 18.68 12.64
CA ALA A 473 -6.37 19.39 13.12
C ALA A 473 -6.00 20.57 14.03
N ARG A 474 -5.09 20.37 14.99
CA ARG A 474 -4.60 21.43 15.89
C ARG A 474 -3.94 22.57 15.12
N SER A 475 -3.08 22.24 14.15
CA SER A 475 -2.40 23.24 13.32
C SER A 475 -3.37 24.10 12.50
N ILE A 476 -4.47 23.50 12.01
CA ILE A 476 -5.53 24.23 11.32
C ILE A 476 -6.30 25.12 12.29
N ILE A 477 -6.78 24.56 13.42
CA ILE A 477 -7.65 25.26 14.39
C ILE A 477 -6.90 26.43 15.06
N SER A 478 -5.62 26.26 15.36
CA SER A 478 -4.79 27.32 15.95
C SER A 478 -4.39 28.42 14.97
N GLY A 479 -4.65 28.25 13.67
CA GLY A 479 -4.17 29.15 12.62
C GLY A 479 -2.69 29.00 12.27
N GLN A 480 -1.98 28.04 12.88
CA GLN A 480 -0.57 27.76 12.63
C GLN A 480 -0.32 27.42 11.14
N ALA A 481 -1.17 26.57 10.55
CA ALA A 481 -1.04 26.17 9.15
C ALA A 481 -1.20 27.38 8.20
N ALA A 482 -2.16 28.24 8.45
CA ALA A 482 -2.37 29.46 7.63
C ALA A 482 -1.22 30.47 7.81
N ALA A 483 -0.67 30.60 9.02
CA ALA A 483 0.48 31.48 9.28
C ALA A 483 1.75 30.96 8.59
N TYR A 484 1.96 29.64 8.54
CA TYR A 484 3.04 29.00 7.79
C TYR A 484 2.89 29.22 6.28
N ASP A 485 1.73 28.94 5.72
CA ASP A 485 1.40 29.15 4.29
C ASP A 485 1.66 30.60 3.85
N ALA A 486 1.25 31.57 4.66
CA ALA A 486 1.52 32.97 4.39
C ALA A 486 3.02 33.30 4.32
N GLN A 487 3.83 32.72 5.22
CA GLN A 487 5.29 32.89 5.22
C GLN A 487 5.92 32.25 3.97
N VAL A 488 5.46 31.07 3.55
CA VAL A 488 5.96 30.41 2.34
C VAL A 488 5.62 31.25 1.10
N LYS A 489 4.38 31.70 0.96
CA LYS A 489 3.95 32.55 -0.18
C LYS A 489 4.71 33.87 -0.24
N ASP A 490 4.94 34.54 0.89
CA ASP A 490 5.74 35.78 0.98
C ASP A 490 7.19 35.54 0.55
N ARG A 491 7.81 34.44 1.00
CA ARG A 491 9.17 34.04 0.60
C ARG A 491 9.25 33.77 -0.90
N LEU A 492 8.35 32.95 -1.45
CA LEU A 492 8.33 32.61 -2.87
C LEU A 492 8.12 33.86 -3.73
N ALA A 493 7.15 34.72 -3.39
CA ALA A 493 6.93 35.99 -4.08
C ALA A 493 8.18 36.90 -4.04
N THR A 494 8.90 36.94 -2.92
CA THR A 494 10.14 37.69 -2.77
C THR A 494 11.24 37.16 -3.70
N ILE A 495 11.38 35.82 -3.78
CA ILE A 495 12.40 35.17 -4.65
C ILE A 495 12.07 35.42 -6.13
N GLU A 496 10.79 35.28 -6.52
CA GLU A 496 10.33 35.44 -7.90
C GLU A 496 10.41 36.90 -8.38
N ALA A 497 10.05 37.86 -7.54
CA ALA A 497 10.09 39.29 -7.88
C ALA A 497 11.51 39.88 -7.92
N SER A 498 12.48 39.24 -7.25
CA SER A 498 13.83 39.76 -7.17
C SER A 498 14.64 39.51 -8.44
N THR A 499 15.30 40.56 -8.95
CA THR A 499 16.31 40.47 -10.02
C THR A 499 17.72 40.13 -9.49
N ALA A 500 17.92 40.16 -8.19
CA ALA A 500 19.22 39.83 -7.58
C ALA A 500 19.52 38.32 -7.67
N ASP A 501 20.78 37.99 -7.90
CA ASP A 501 21.28 36.61 -7.93
C ASP A 501 21.45 36.02 -6.51
N GLU A 502 21.64 36.89 -5.54
CA GLU A 502 21.87 36.52 -4.13
C GLU A 502 20.77 37.11 -3.25
N LEU A 503 20.14 36.28 -2.44
CA LEU A 503 19.00 36.64 -1.64
C LEU A 503 19.15 36.16 -0.20
N CYS A 504 18.66 37.00 0.72
CA CYS A 504 18.48 36.68 2.12
C CYS A 504 16.99 36.71 2.47
N VAL A 505 16.45 35.61 2.96
CA VAL A 505 15.04 35.48 3.32
C VAL A 505 14.87 35.09 4.80
N PRO A 506 13.75 35.43 5.47
CA PRO A 506 13.60 35.05 6.88
C PRO A 506 13.37 33.55 7.02
N PHE A 507 13.83 32.96 8.14
CA PHE A 507 13.43 31.63 8.58
C PHE A 507 11.91 31.54 8.77
N TYR A 508 11.34 30.38 8.50
CA TYR A 508 9.97 30.08 8.88
C TYR A 508 9.85 29.98 10.40
N THR A 509 8.75 30.49 10.93
CA THR A 509 8.43 30.46 12.36
C THR A 509 7.12 29.74 12.56
N ASN A 510 6.99 29.02 13.70
CA ASN A 510 5.74 28.35 14.06
C ASN A 510 5.22 27.40 12.98
N VAL A 511 6.10 26.49 12.51
CA VAL A 511 5.80 25.54 11.44
C VAL A 511 4.96 24.37 11.97
N PRO A 512 3.91 23.92 11.24
CA PRO A 512 3.19 22.71 11.57
C PRO A 512 4.11 21.47 11.54
N HIS A 513 4.10 20.68 12.60
CA HIS A 513 4.94 19.48 12.74
C HIS A 513 4.73 18.47 11.58
N VAL A 514 3.52 18.41 11.03
CA VAL A 514 3.18 17.47 9.94
C VAL A 514 3.53 17.96 8.53
N LEU A 515 3.90 19.25 8.33
CA LEU A 515 4.12 19.80 6.99
C LEU A 515 5.59 19.98 6.61
N LEU A 516 6.48 20.24 7.55
CA LEU A 516 7.88 20.55 7.25
C LEU A 516 8.81 19.99 8.31
N MET A 517 9.90 19.33 7.88
CA MET A 517 10.94 18.80 8.77
C MET A 517 12.02 19.83 9.12
N GLY A 518 12.28 20.78 8.22
CA GLY A 518 13.33 21.78 8.41
C GLY A 518 13.33 22.82 7.30
N ASP A 519 13.92 23.98 7.58
CA ASP A 519 14.03 25.11 6.66
C ASP A 519 15.41 25.15 5.98
N ILE A 520 15.55 26.01 4.96
CA ILE A 520 16.86 26.40 4.41
C ILE A 520 17.71 27.03 5.52
N ARG A 521 19.04 27.00 5.36
CA ARG A 521 19.97 27.50 6.37
C ARG A 521 20.56 28.87 5.99
N ASP A 522 21.34 29.42 6.89
CA ASP A 522 22.06 30.68 6.77
C ASP A 522 23.33 30.60 5.90
N ASN A 523 23.62 29.44 5.34
CA ASN A 523 24.76 29.21 4.46
C ASN A 523 24.39 28.31 3.27
N MET A 524 25.22 28.36 2.22
CA MET A 524 25.01 27.59 0.98
C MET A 524 25.52 26.14 1.03
N ASP A 525 26.17 25.72 2.11
CA ASP A 525 26.62 24.33 2.28
C ASP A 525 25.46 23.37 2.50
N ASN A 526 24.27 23.92 2.76
CA ASN A 526 23.06 23.13 2.94
C ASN A 526 22.45 22.70 1.60
N TYR A 527 22.18 21.41 1.50
CA TYR A 527 21.57 20.78 0.32
C TYR A 527 20.25 21.45 -0.12
N ILE A 528 19.36 21.80 0.82
CA ILE A 528 18.06 22.38 0.53
C ILE A 528 18.22 23.77 -0.10
N ASN A 529 19.15 24.61 0.42
CA ASN A 529 19.46 25.91 -0.14
C ASN A 529 19.91 25.79 -1.60
N TYR A 530 20.82 24.86 -1.89
CA TYR A 530 21.31 24.61 -3.24
C TYR A 530 20.18 24.21 -4.20
N ARG A 531 19.25 23.34 -3.78
CA ARG A 531 18.12 22.90 -4.62
C ARG A 531 17.12 24.01 -4.88
N LEU A 532 16.84 24.83 -3.88
CA LEU A 532 16.01 26.02 -4.03
C LEU A 532 16.62 27.00 -5.04
N CYS A 533 17.94 27.23 -4.97
CA CYS A 533 18.67 28.07 -5.92
C CYS A 533 18.57 27.55 -7.36
N GLN A 534 18.72 26.23 -7.56
CA GLN A 534 18.58 25.62 -8.89
C GLN A 534 17.17 25.82 -9.47
N TRP A 535 16.15 25.66 -8.62
CA TRP A 535 14.75 25.80 -9.03
C TRP A 535 14.42 27.21 -9.51
N TYR A 536 14.88 28.24 -8.80
CA TYR A 536 14.62 29.65 -9.11
C TYR A 536 15.72 30.32 -9.94
N GLY A 537 16.76 29.62 -10.36
CA GLY A 537 17.85 30.16 -11.17
C GLY A 537 18.68 31.21 -10.44
N LYS A 538 18.83 31.12 -9.11
CA LYS A 538 19.60 32.03 -8.26
C LYS A 538 20.98 31.46 -7.94
N LYS A 539 21.96 32.33 -7.63
CA LYS A 539 23.29 31.90 -7.17
C LYS A 539 23.29 31.53 -5.68
N SER A 540 22.57 32.29 -4.88
CA SER A 540 22.50 32.09 -3.44
C SER A 540 21.13 32.49 -2.88
N ILE A 541 20.52 31.61 -2.09
CA ILE A 541 19.33 31.92 -1.27
C ILE A 541 19.64 31.34 0.11
N VAL A 542 19.81 32.23 1.10
CA VAL A 542 20.08 31.85 2.49
C VAL A 542 19.02 32.43 3.42
N ALA A 543 18.78 31.76 4.56
CA ALA A 543 17.84 32.24 5.54
C ALA A 543 18.54 33.03 6.67
N TYR A 544 17.84 33.97 7.25
CA TYR A 544 18.28 34.71 8.43
C TYR A 544 17.19 34.80 9.49
N GLN A 545 17.62 34.92 10.75
CA GLN A 545 16.66 35.12 11.83
C GLN A 545 16.11 36.55 11.78
N ARG A 546 14.77 36.68 11.62
CA ARG A 546 14.10 37.98 11.71
C ARG A 546 14.21 38.47 13.16
N LEU A 547 14.94 39.57 13.39
CA LEU A 547 14.96 40.22 14.69
C LEU A 547 13.54 40.74 15.04
N PRO A 548 13.12 40.67 16.32
CA PRO A 548 11.85 41.25 16.76
C PRO A 548 11.75 42.74 16.41
N ALA A 549 10.56 43.21 16.06
CA ALA A 549 10.26 44.57 15.59
C ALA A 549 10.89 45.75 16.33
N PRO A 550 11.22 45.70 17.66
CA PRO A 550 11.86 46.83 18.35
C PRO A 550 13.27 47.16 17.87
N TRP A 551 13.99 46.23 17.25
CA TRP A 551 15.36 46.43 16.75
C TRP A 551 15.45 47.06 15.37
N ARG A 552 14.31 47.23 14.67
CA ARG A 552 14.28 47.86 13.32
C ARG A 552 14.39 49.40 13.37
N ALA A 553 14.26 50.02 14.53
CA ALA A 553 14.29 51.48 14.69
C ALA A 553 15.71 52.06 14.96
N ALA A 554 16.76 51.21 15.00
CA ALA A 554 18.12 51.61 15.37
C ALA A 554 19.20 51.30 14.33
N SER A 555 18.81 50.97 13.08
CA SER A 555 19.82 50.79 11.98
C SER A 555 19.52 51.68 10.78
#